data_0cfc56d0ff591ace35a944ab2eac45e7
#
_entry.id   0cfc56d0ff591ace35a944ab2eac45e7
#
_cell.length_a   1.000
_cell.length_b   1.000
_cell.length_c   1.000
_cell.angle_alpha   90.00
_cell.angle_beta   90.00
_cell.angle_gamma   90.00
#
_symmetry.space_group_name_H-M   'P 1'
#
loop_
_entity.id
_entity.type
_entity.pdbx_description
1 polymer ?
#
loop_
_entity_poly.entity_id
_entity_poly.type
_entity_poly.pdbx_seq_one_letter_code
_entity_poly.pdbx_strand_id
1 'polypeptide(L)'
;MARDVYAFSNGLYSDFHRKYDGIAYIDVDSVECCVNCYEPLAIIETCFDKNQKFKSTTLSKIIASRLNIPCFLVFYKPLDQDTLTFRIKRIRASQTEFQLLNENQWVDILRDLHQNHNQNCKKKGKK
;
A
#
# COMPACT_ATOMS: atom_id res chain seq x y z
N MET A 1 -4.30 -12.84 -20.08
CA MET A 1 -4.69 -12.40 -18.75
C MET A 1 -3.99 -11.13 -18.40
N ALA A 2 -4.74 -10.20 -17.80
CA ALA A 2 -4.16 -8.90 -17.45
C ALA A 2 -2.98 -9.04 -16.49
N ARG A 3 -3.07 -9.96 -15.55
CA ARG A 3 -2.01 -10.15 -14.58
C ARG A 3 -0.69 -10.55 -15.23
N ASP A 4 -0.74 -11.46 -16.20
CA ASP A 4 0.46 -11.91 -16.89
C ASP A 4 1.07 -10.78 -17.73
N VAL A 5 0.21 -9.99 -18.35
CA VAL A 5 0.66 -8.84 -19.12
C VAL A 5 1.39 -7.84 -18.23
N TYR A 6 0.86 -7.56 -17.05
CA TYR A 6 1.50 -6.63 -16.14
C TYR A 6 2.85 -7.15 -15.67
N ALA A 7 2.94 -8.42 -15.31
CA ALA A 7 4.19 -8.99 -14.85
C ALA A 7 5.24 -8.90 -15.94
N PHE A 8 4.85 -9.21 -17.18
CA PHE A 8 5.75 -9.15 -18.32
C PHE A 8 6.19 -7.71 -18.59
N SER A 9 5.26 -6.77 -18.54
CA SER A 9 5.57 -5.37 -18.77
C SER A 9 6.56 -4.84 -17.74
N ASN A 10 6.37 -5.21 -16.47
CA ASN A 10 7.28 -4.78 -15.41
C ASN A 10 8.68 -5.33 -15.66
N GLY A 11 8.79 -6.56 -16.13
CA GLY A 11 10.08 -7.14 -16.46
C GLY A 11 10.80 -6.39 -17.56
N LEU A 12 10.06 -5.99 -18.57
CA LEU A 12 10.63 -5.24 -19.69
C LEU A 12 11.17 -3.88 -19.24
N TYR A 13 10.43 -3.16 -18.41
CA TYR A 13 10.88 -1.87 -17.95
C TYR A 13 12.10 -2.01 -17.05
N SER A 14 12.09 -2.99 -16.18
CA SER A 14 13.21 -3.25 -15.29
C SER A 14 14.48 -3.56 -16.08
N ASP A 15 14.35 -4.39 -17.11
CA ASP A 15 15.48 -4.73 -17.99
C ASP A 15 16.02 -3.49 -18.70
N PHE A 16 15.13 -2.66 -19.21
CA PHE A 16 15.51 -1.39 -19.83
C PHE A 16 16.29 -0.53 -18.85
N HIS A 17 15.76 -0.38 -17.65
CA HIS A 17 16.32 0.53 -16.66
C HIS A 17 17.72 0.13 -16.24
N ARG A 18 17.98 -1.18 -16.15
CA ARG A 18 19.28 -1.68 -15.70
C ARG A 18 20.41 -1.42 -16.67
N LYS A 19 20.09 -1.04 -17.89
CA LYS A 19 21.15 -0.75 -18.90
C LYS A 19 21.92 0.52 -18.60
N TYR A 20 21.42 1.38 -17.74
CA TYR A 20 21.98 2.71 -17.56
C TYR A 20 22.38 2.93 -16.12
N ASP A 21 23.57 3.51 -15.94
CA ASP A 21 24.07 3.83 -14.62
C ASP A 21 23.50 5.17 -14.13
N GLY A 22 23.45 5.32 -12.83
CA GLY A 22 23.13 6.60 -12.22
C GLY A 22 21.65 6.90 -12.08
N ILE A 23 20.79 5.96 -12.45
CA ILE A 23 19.35 6.11 -12.26
C ILE A 23 18.82 4.92 -11.48
N ALA A 24 17.71 5.12 -10.79
CA ALA A 24 17.13 4.06 -9.95
C ALA A 24 15.63 4.27 -9.82
N TYR A 25 14.92 3.16 -9.65
CA TYR A 25 13.50 3.24 -9.33
C TYR A 25 13.13 2.09 -8.40
N ILE A 26 12.05 2.29 -7.68
CA ILE A 26 11.47 1.28 -6.80
C ILE A 26 9.96 1.36 -6.97
N ASP A 27 9.32 0.21 -7.14
CA ASP A 27 7.86 0.16 -7.22
C ASP A 27 7.24 0.42 -5.86
N VAL A 28 6.15 1.16 -5.87
CA VAL A 28 5.28 1.29 -4.69
C VAL A 28 4.11 0.33 -4.91
N ASP A 29 3.89 -0.58 -3.96
CA ASP A 29 2.91 -1.65 -4.16
C ASP A 29 1.51 -1.12 -4.39
N SER A 30 1.03 -0.26 -3.50
CA SER A 30 -0.31 0.29 -3.70
C SER A 30 -0.48 1.61 -2.98
N VAL A 31 -1.41 2.40 -3.50
CA VAL A 31 -1.80 3.67 -2.90
C VAL A 31 -3.31 3.65 -2.75
N GLU A 32 -3.77 3.71 -1.51
CA GLU A 32 -5.20 3.87 -1.25
C GLU A 32 -5.57 5.31 -1.59
N CYS A 33 -6.59 5.50 -2.42
CA CYS A 33 -6.95 6.84 -2.86
C CYS A 33 -8.46 7.05 -2.83
N CYS A 34 -8.85 8.31 -2.82
CA CYS A 34 -10.27 8.68 -2.85
C CYS A 34 -10.90 8.27 -4.16
N VAL A 35 -12.08 7.65 -4.09
CA VAL A 35 -12.77 7.19 -5.31
C VAL A 35 -13.32 8.35 -6.13
N ASN A 36 -13.46 9.54 -5.55
CA ASN A 36 -14.04 10.67 -6.23
C ASN A 36 -12.98 11.60 -6.84
N CYS A 37 -11.91 11.88 -6.13
CA CYS A 37 -10.92 12.86 -6.56
C CYS A 37 -9.53 12.29 -6.76
N TYR A 38 -9.33 11.01 -6.42
CA TYR A 38 -8.04 10.31 -6.52
C TYR A 38 -6.94 10.87 -5.62
N GLU A 39 -7.31 11.67 -4.63
CA GLU A 39 -6.35 12.12 -3.62
C GLU A 39 -5.75 10.90 -2.92
N PRO A 40 -4.42 10.81 -2.77
CA PRO A 40 -3.84 9.69 -2.05
C PRO A 40 -4.16 9.78 -0.56
N LEU A 41 -4.55 8.65 0.02
CA LEU A 41 -4.94 8.57 1.42
C LEU A 41 -3.95 7.78 2.26
N ALA A 42 -3.25 6.83 1.67
CA ALA A 42 -2.25 6.02 2.36
C ALA A 42 -1.37 5.31 1.34
N ILE A 43 -0.12 5.10 1.73
CA ILE A 43 0.77 4.21 0.98
C ILE A 43 0.75 2.85 1.67
N ILE A 44 0.55 1.79 0.91
CA ILE A 44 0.42 0.44 1.48
C ILE A 44 1.39 -0.50 0.77
N GLU A 45 2.39 -0.98 1.51
CA GLU A 45 3.31 -2.00 1.03
C GLU A 45 2.80 -3.36 1.46
N THR A 46 2.71 -4.28 0.53
CA THR A 46 2.13 -5.59 0.80
C THR A 46 3.15 -6.70 0.55
N CYS A 47 2.97 -7.81 1.23
CA CYS A 47 3.83 -8.96 1.07
C CYS A 47 3.11 -10.20 1.57
N PHE A 48 3.29 -11.32 0.87
CA PHE A 48 2.76 -12.58 1.36
C PHE A 48 3.43 -12.92 2.70
N ASP A 49 2.65 -13.35 3.68
CA ASP A 49 3.14 -13.58 5.04
C ASP A 49 3.86 -14.93 5.13
N LYS A 50 5.16 -14.86 5.35
CA LYS A 50 6.01 -16.03 5.60
C LYS A 50 6.67 -15.91 6.96
N ASN A 51 6.03 -15.19 7.88
CA ASN A 51 6.55 -14.92 9.23
C ASN A 51 7.80 -14.05 9.25
N GLN A 52 8.12 -13.41 8.14
CA GLN A 52 9.23 -12.47 8.10
C GLN A 52 8.90 -11.23 8.94
N LYS A 53 9.93 -10.58 9.43
CA LYS A 53 9.76 -9.42 10.31
C LYS A 53 10.04 -8.11 9.62
N PHE A 54 10.46 -8.16 8.35
CA PHE A 54 10.93 -6.97 7.69
C PHE A 54 10.69 -7.03 6.20
N LYS A 55 10.35 -5.88 5.64
CA LYS A 55 10.37 -5.59 4.22
C LYS A 55 10.78 -4.13 4.11
N SER A 56 11.62 -3.81 3.15
CA SER A 56 12.08 -2.43 3.00
C SER A 56 10.91 -1.51 2.63
N THR A 57 10.76 -0.43 3.38
CA THR A 57 9.70 0.55 3.15
C THR A 57 10.26 1.97 3.07
N THR A 58 11.56 2.10 2.83
CA THR A 58 12.24 3.39 2.91
C THR A 58 11.63 4.42 1.97
N LEU A 59 11.48 4.08 0.69
CA LEU A 59 10.94 5.03 -0.27
C LEU A 59 9.47 5.33 0.01
N SER A 60 8.68 4.31 0.31
CA SER A 60 7.26 4.50 0.61
C SER A 60 7.07 5.41 1.82
N LYS A 61 7.92 5.26 2.82
CA LYS A 61 7.88 6.09 4.01
C LYS A 61 8.20 7.55 3.67
N ILE A 62 9.18 7.78 2.82
CA ILE A 62 9.53 9.14 2.39
C ILE A 62 8.37 9.78 1.64
N ILE A 63 7.78 9.05 0.70
CA ILE A 63 6.66 9.57 -0.09
C ILE A 63 5.48 9.90 0.82
N ALA A 64 5.12 8.98 1.71
CA ALA A 64 3.99 9.17 2.62
C ALA A 64 4.23 10.38 3.52
N SER A 65 5.44 10.53 4.02
CA SER A 65 5.79 11.67 4.86
C SER A 65 5.61 13.00 4.12
N ARG A 66 6.08 13.05 2.87
CA ARG A 66 5.97 14.27 2.08
C ARG A 66 4.53 14.60 1.71
N LEU A 67 3.69 13.60 1.55
CA LEU A 67 2.27 13.79 1.27
C LEU A 67 1.45 13.96 2.54
N ASN A 68 2.07 13.77 3.70
CA ASN A 68 1.40 13.84 5.00
C ASN A 68 0.26 12.82 5.12
N ILE A 69 0.55 11.59 4.68
CA ILE A 69 -0.41 10.49 4.76
C ILE A 69 0.27 9.30 5.45
N PRO A 70 -0.52 8.35 5.97
CA PRO A 70 0.06 7.18 6.62
C PRO A 70 0.67 6.21 5.62
N CYS A 71 1.60 5.41 6.13
CA CYS A 71 2.23 4.32 5.40
C CYS A 71 2.06 3.04 6.21
N PHE A 72 1.57 1.98 5.58
CA PHE A 72 1.36 0.70 6.24
C PHE A 72 2.18 -0.38 5.57
N LEU A 73 2.70 -1.30 6.38
CA LEU A 73 3.30 -2.53 5.91
C LEU A 73 2.34 -3.66 6.27
N VAL A 74 1.91 -4.40 5.25
CA VAL A 74 0.84 -5.40 5.37
C VAL A 74 1.36 -6.75 4.89
N PHE A 75 1.52 -7.69 5.82
CA PHE A 75 1.75 -9.09 5.46
C PHE A 75 0.41 -9.80 5.47
N TYR A 76 0.10 -10.50 4.39
CA TYR A 76 -1.20 -11.15 4.22
C TYR A 76 -1.03 -12.63 3.88
N LYS A 77 -2.02 -13.41 4.26
CA LYS A 77 -2.10 -14.81 3.84
C LYS A 77 -3.55 -15.27 3.93
N PRO A 78 -3.89 -16.37 3.23
CA PRO A 78 -5.24 -16.90 3.32
C PRO A 78 -5.55 -17.38 4.74
N LEU A 79 -6.74 -17.07 5.20
CA LEU A 79 -7.30 -17.67 6.40
C LEU A 79 -8.12 -18.90 6.01
N ASP A 80 -8.93 -18.74 4.96
CA ASP A 80 -9.69 -19.81 4.35
C ASP A 80 -9.86 -19.50 2.86
N GLN A 81 -10.81 -20.15 2.18
CA GLN A 81 -10.98 -19.99 0.74
C GLN A 81 -11.35 -18.57 0.32
N ASP A 82 -12.04 -17.84 1.19
CA ASP A 82 -12.64 -16.57 0.81
C ASP A 82 -12.05 -15.36 1.54
N THR A 83 -11.31 -15.59 2.61
CA THR A 83 -10.84 -14.47 3.44
C THR A 83 -9.36 -14.54 3.69
N LEU A 84 -8.80 -13.36 3.99
CA LEU A 84 -7.40 -13.19 4.34
C LEU A 84 -7.26 -12.85 5.81
N THR A 85 -6.09 -13.13 6.35
CA THR A 85 -5.68 -12.60 7.64
C THR A 85 -4.46 -11.73 7.41
N PHE A 86 -4.29 -10.74 8.27
CA PHE A 86 -3.28 -9.71 8.09
C PHE A 86 -2.43 -9.51 9.32
N ARG A 87 -1.17 -9.20 9.06
CA ARG A 87 -0.24 -8.75 10.09
C ARG A 87 0.25 -7.38 9.63
N ILE A 88 -0.16 -6.33 10.32
CA ILE A 88 -0.05 -4.96 9.83
C ILE A 88 0.68 -4.08 10.81
N LYS A 89 1.55 -3.23 10.27
CA LYS A 89 2.25 -2.24 11.06
C LYS A 89 2.16 -0.89 10.36
N ARG A 90 1.76 0.14 11.10
CA ARG A 90 1.87 1.50 10.59
C ARG A 90 3.32 1.95 10.74
N ILE A 91 3.87 2.46 9.64
CA ILE A 91 5.28 2.83 9.59
C ILE A 91 5.46 4.22 10.16
N ARG A 92 5.98 4.28 11.39
CA ARG A 92 6.37 5.54 12.02
C ARG A 92 7.25 5.22 13.22
N ALA A 93 7.92 6.26 13.73
CA ALA A 93 8.99 6.08 14.72
C ALA A 93 8.56 5.30 15.95
N SER A 94 7.33 5.51 16.42
CA SER A 94 6.86 4.89 17.66
C SER A 94 6.23 3.52 17.46
N GLN A 95 6.06 3.08 16.21
CA GLN A 95 5.36 1.83 15.93
C GLN A 95 6.37 0.73 15.66
N THR A 96 6.51 -0.20 16.59
CA THR A 96 7.51 -1.27 16.48
C THR A 96 6.92 -2.66 16.33
N GLU A 97 5.61 -2.82 16.57
CA GLU A 97 4.99 -4.14 16.58
C GLU A 97 3.87 -4.24 15.57
N PHE A 98 3.71 -5.46 15.03
CA PHE A 98 2.61 -5.77 14.13
C PHE A 98 1.34 -6.06 14.91
N GLN A 99 0.20 -5.71 14.32
CA GLN A 99 -1.13 -6.08 14.82
C GLN A 99 -1.69 -7.17 13.92
N LEU A 100 -2.30 -8.17 14.55
CA LEU A 100 -3.02 -9.20 13.80
C LEU A 100 -4.44 -8.71 13.58
N LEU A 101 -4.87 -8.64 12.33
CA LEU A 101 -6.19 -8.13 11.97
C LEU A 101 -6.88 -9.11 11.04
N ASN A 102 -8.21 -9.22 11.20
CA ASN A 102 -9.01 -9.91 10.20
C ASN A 102 -9.45 -8.92 9.11
N GLU A 103 -10.15 -9.43 8.10
CA GLU A 103 -10.57 -8.57 6.99
C GLU A 103 -11.42 -7.41 7.43
N ASN A 104 -12.40 -7.66 8.31
CA ASN A 104 -13.30 -6.60 8.75
C ASN A 104 -12.55 -5.50 9.48
N GLN A 105 -11.58 -5.87 10.30
CA GLN A 105 -10.79 -4.90 11.03
C GLN A 105 -9.93 -4.04 10.10
N TRP A 106 -9.33 -4.68 9.11
CA TRP A 106 -8.52 -3.92 8.14
C TRP A 106 -9.40 -3.02 7.27
N VAL A 107 -10.55 -3.54 6.84
CA VAL A 107 -11.51 -2.74 6.07
C VAL A 107 -11.97 -1.53 6.86
N ASP A 108 -12.20 -1.68 8.16
CA ASP A 108 -12.61 -0.55 9.00
C ASP A 108 -11.56 0.55 9.00
N ILE A 109 -10.28 0.18 9.07
CA ILE A 109 -9.20 1.16 9.01
C ILE A 109 -9.20 1.88 7.66
N LEU A 110 -9.34 1.13 6.57
CA LEU A 110 -9.39 1.72 5.23
C LEU A 110 -10.59 2.65 5.08
N ARG A 111 -11.75 2.24 5.58
CA ARG A 111 -12.94 3.07 5.51
C ARG A 111 -12.81 4.35 6.30
N ASP A 112 -12.13 4.30 7.44
CA ASP A 112 -11.88 5.51 8.21
C ASP A 112 -11.04 6.51 7.43
N LEU A 113 -10.05 6.03 6.69
CA LEU A 113 -9.26 6.91 5.84
C LEU A 113 -10.13 7.65 4.83
N HIS A 114 -11.04 6.91 4.20
CA HIS A 114 -11.95 7.50 3.22
C HIS A 114 -12.93 8.47 3.85
N GLN A 115 -13.51 8.11 4.99
CA GLN A 115 -14.47 8.97 5.68
C GLN A 115 -13.84 10.26 6.14
N ASN A 116 -12.64 10.19 6.70
CA ASN A 116 -11.94 11.40 7.13
C ASN A 116 -11.65 12.33 5.97
N HIS A 117 -11.23 11.77 4.85
CA HIS A 117 -10.98 12.57 3.65
C HIS A 117 -12.27 13.18 3.09
N ASN A 118 -13.37 12.42 3.10
CA ASN A 118 -14.63 12.88 2.50
C ASN A 118 -15.15 14.16 3.11
N GLN A 119 -14.80 14.44 4.34
CA GLN A 119 -15.20 15.70 4.98
C GLN A 119 -14.61 16.91 4.25
N ASN A 120 -13.49 16.73 3.57
CA ASN A 120 -12.80 17.82 2.90
C ASN A 120 -12.60 17.55 1.40
N CYS A 121 -13.24 16.52 0.87
CA CYS A 121 -13.07 16.17 -0.54
C CYS A 121 -13.71 17.20 -1.44
N LYS A 122 -12.91 17.74 -2.36
CA LYS A 122 -13.38 18.78 -3.28
C LYS A 122 -14.44 18.31 -4.25
N LYS A 123 -14.53 17.01 -4.49
CA LYS A 123 -15.51 16.43 -5.40
C LYS A 123 -16.66 15.75 -4.69
N LYS A 124 -16.73 15.91 -3.38
CA LYS A 124 -17.80 15.36 -2.59
C LYS A 124 -19.13 15.95 -3.06
N GLY A 125 -20.12 15.09 -3.26
CA GLY A 125 -21.43 15.53 -3.67
C GLY A 125 -21.64 15.74 -5.15
N LYS A 126 -20.64 15.43 -5.95
CA LYS A 126 -20.73 15.58 -7.41
C LYS A 126 -21.12 14.29 -8.11
N LYS A 127 -21.96 13.57 -7.56
CA LYS A 127 -22.38 12.31 -8.18
C LYS A 127 -23.58 12.46 -9.07
#